data_ac24bdbb2eea6e33f00d13ca77f51a3b
#
_entry.id   ac24bdbb2eea6e33f00d13ca77f51a3b
#
_cell.length_a   1.000
_cell.length_b   1.000
_cell.length_c   1.000
_cell.angle_alpha   90.00
_cell.angle_beta   90.00
_cell.angle_gamma   90.00
#
_symmetry.space_group_name_H-M   'P 1'
#
loop_
_entity.id
_entity.type
_entity.pdbx_description
1 polymer ?
#
loop_
_entity_poly.entity_id
_entity_poly.type
_entity_poly.pdbx_seq_one_letter_code
_entity_poly.pdbx_strand_id
1 'polypeptide(L)'
;VTAPSKSSYNQSGHYYGVTVKATDVAGNITTKDAADATLGKSLRLQVKEKVAPIIAITAPTVGTYLTNNKPTITWKVTDADSGVNPATIGITIDSGTKITGDSIAKTAITGGYQCTYTPTTALSDGSHTIKLDASDYDGNAAATSSTSFKVDTVPPVLTLSSPTDKLVTNQSACTVKGTTNDATSSPVTVTVKLNSGAAEAVTVGSDGSFNKALTLAEGTNTIIVVAKDGAGKTTTVTRTVTLNTVAPTIKSVTITPNPVDCGKTFVISVEVTD
;
A
#
# COMPACT_ATOMS: atom_id res chain seq x y z
N VAL A 1 34.72 -1.86 -44.67
CA VAL A 1 33.85 -2.98 -44.23
C VAL A 1 33.09 -2.46 -42.99
N THR A 2 31.75 -2.62 -43.01
CA THR A 2 30.90 -2.21 -41.91
C THR A 2 30.67 -3.41 -40.99
N ALA A 3 30.72 -3.20 -39.69
CA ALA A 3 30.40 -4.23 -38.70
C ALA A 3 28.91 -4.66 -38.81
N PRO A 4 28.58 -5.91 -38.50
CA PRO A 4 27.19 -6.33 -38.34
C PRO A 4 26.38 -5.41 -37.42
N SER A 5 25.10 -5.25 -37.69
CA SER A 5 24.20 -4.33 -36.92
C SER A 5 23.69 -4.93 -35.62
N LYS A 6 23.98 -6.21 -35.35
CA LYS A 6 23.56 -6.93 -34.15
C LYS A 6 24.74 -7.33 -33.29
N SER A 7 24.54 -7.47 -31.99
CA SER A 7 25.52 -8.00 -31.06
C SER A 7 25.95 -9.41 -31.45
N SER A 8 27.23 -9.70 -31.30
CA SER A 8 27.75 -11.05 -31.49
C SER A 8 27.42 -11.97 -30.32
N TYR A 9 26.87 -11.47 -29.21
CA TYR A 9 26.53 -12.30 -28.05
C TYR A 9 25.57 -13.44 -28.38
N ASN A 10 24.63 -13.19 -29.31
CA ASN A 10 23.66 -14.18 -29.76
C ASN A 10 24.18 -15.11 -30.86
N GLN A 11 25.45 -14.96 -31.28
CA GLN A 11 26.09 -15.87 -32.25
C GLN A 11 26.73 -17.07 -31.54
N SER A 12 26.82 -18.19 -32.20
CA SER A 12 27.55 -19.36 -31.71
C SER A 12 28.99 -18.99 -31.36
N GLY A 13 29.40 -19.22 -30.08
CA GLY A 13 30.70 -18.84 -29.58
C GLY A 13 30.90 -17.34 -29.35
N HIS A 14 29.82 -16.51 -29.41
CA HIS A 14 29.82 -15.07 -29.18
C HIS A 14 30.72 -14.24 -30.10
N TYR A 15 30.84 -14.64 -31.36
CA TYR A 15 31.57 -13.91 -32.41
C TYR A 15 30.94 -14.10 -33.78
N TYR A 16 31.23 -13.19 -34.71
CA TYR A 16 31.02 -13.36 -36.14
C TYR A 16 32.31 -13.91 -36.74
N GLY A 17 32.21 -15.01 -37.48
CA GLY A 17 33.33 -15.57 -38.25
C GLY A 17 33.66 -14.67 -39.45
N VAL A 18 34.92 -14.26 -39.54
CA VAL A 18 35.44 -13.53 -40.69
C VAL A 18 36.15 -14.54 -41.63
N THR A 19 35.83 -14.48 -42.91
CA THR A 19 36.51 -15.27 -43.91
C THR A 19 37.40 -14.35 -44.75
N VAL A 20 38.69 -14.72 -44.87
CA VAL A 20 39.65 -14.03 -45.72
C VAL A 20 40.01 -14.95 -46.86
N LYS A 21 39.94 -14.43 -48.09
CA LYS A 21 40.34 -15.09 -49.31
C LYS A 21 41.49 -14.33 -49.96
N ALA A 22 42.56 -15.03 -50.27
CA ALA A 22 43.69 -14.50 -51.05
C ALA A 22 43.79 -15.30 -52.37
N THR A 23 44.09 -14.58 -53.44
CA THR A 23 44.30 -15.16 -54.77
C THR A 23 45.63 -14.66 -55.29
N ASP A 24 46.49 -15.56 -55.76
CA ASP A 24 47.78 -15.19 -56.42
C ASP A 24 47.55 -14.79 -57.86
N VAL A 25 48.64 -14.33 -58.54
CA VAL A 25 48.61 -13.92 -59.95
C VAL A 25 48.37 -15.07 -60.90
N ALA A 26 48.57 -16.33 -60.45
CA ALA A 26 48.30 -17.56 -61.23
C ALA A 26 46.84 -18.04 -61.03
N GLY A 27 46.03 -17.38 -60.15
CA GLY A 27 44.67 -17.75 -59.92
C GLY A 27 44.49 -18.74 -58.76
N ASN A 28 45.54 -19.16 -58.09
CA ASN A 28 45.42 -20.03 -56.90
C ASN A 28 44.78 -19.32 -55.73
N ILE A 29 43.87 -20.00 -55.06
CA ILE A 29 43.08 -19.39 -53.98
C ILE A 29 43.37 -20.07 -52.64
N THR A 30 43.60 -19.26 -51.63
CA THR A 30 43.61 -19.71 -50.24
C THR A 30 42.51 -19.03 -49.46
N THR A 31 41.80 -19.79 -48.60
CA THR A 31 40.70 -19.27 -47.74
C THR A 31 41.01 -19.64 -46.30
N LYS A 32 40.90 -18.67 -45.43
CA LYS A 32 41.01 -18.82 -43.96
C LYS A 32 39.75 -18.26 -43.28
N ASP A 33 39.28 -18.93 -42.26
CA ASP A 33 38.11 -18.55 -41.48
C ASP A 33 38.33 -18.76 -39.96
N ALA A 34 37.28 -18.55 -39.19
CA ALA A 34 37.32 -18.66 -37.72
C ALA A 34 37.60 -20.10 -37.21
N ALA A 35 37.55 -21.11 -38.04
CA ALA A 35 37.88 -22.51 -37.75
C ALA A 35 39.37 -22.84 -38.01
N ASP A 36 40.15 -21.98 -38.69
CA ASP A 36 41.56 -22.21 -38.97
C ASP A 36 42.38 -22.41 -37.70
N ALA A 37 43.23 -23.43 -37.69
CA ALA A 37 44.02 -23.82 -36.52
C ALA A 37 44.98 -22.73 -36.01
N THR A 38 45.50 -21.89 -36.94
CA THR A 38 46.48 -20.84 -36.61
C THR A 38 45.87 -19.46 -36.52
N LEU A 39 45.00 -19.10 -37.45
CA LEU A 39 44.47 -17.75 -37.61
C LEU A 39 43.04 -17.62 -37.11
N GLY A 40 42.35 -18.73 -36.79
CA GLY A 40 40.94 -18.72 -36.47
C GLY A 40 40.57 -17.77 -35.31
N LYS A 41 41.41 -17.62 -34.28
CA LYS A 41 41.16 -16.65 -33.18
C LYS A 41 41.16 -15.20 -33.69
N SER A 42 42.06 -14.85 -34.60
CA SER A 42 42.16 -13.52 -35.21
C SER A 42 41.01 -13.21 -36.19
N LEU A 43 40.32 -14.23 -36.65
CA LEU A 43 39.16 -14.14 -37.56
C LEU A 43 37.79 -14.19 -36.86
N ARG A 44 37.78 -13.95 -35.53
CA ARG A 44 36.58 -13.84 -34.70
C ARG A 44 36.29 -12.37 -34.38
N LEU A 45 35.31 -11.80 -35.08
CA LEU A 45 34.87 -10.44 -34.85
C LEU A 45 33.85 -10.40 -33.70
N GLN A 46 34.18 -9.71 -32.64
CA GLN A 46 33.23 -9.39 -31.58
C GLN A 46 32.57 -8.04 -31.88
N VAL A 47 31.27 -8.04 -31.92
CA VAL A 47 30.42 -6.84 -32.10
C VAL A 47 29.58 -6.66 -30.85
N LYS A 48 29.65 -5.49 -30.26
CA LYS A 48 28.83 -5.11 -29.10
C LYS A 48 27.79 -4.08 -29.51
N GLU A 49 26.60 -4.21 -28.96
CA GLU A 49 25.61 -3.14 -29.00
C GLU A 49 25.89 -2.09 -27.91
N LYS A 50 25.14 -0.99 -27.95
CA LYS A 50 25.21 0.09 -26.96
C LYS A 50 23.84 0.46 -26.39
N VAL A 51 22.81 -0.30 -26.70
CA VAL A 51 21.46 -0.09 -26.19
C VAL A 51 21.30 -0.84 -24.88
N ALA A 52 20.93 -0.13 -23.83
CA ALA A 52 20.77 -0.72 -22.50
C ALA A 52 19.38 -1.36 -22.35
N PRO A 53 19.23 -2.35 -21.45
CA PRO A 53 17.92 -2.93 -21.12
C PRO A 53 16.94 -1.91 -20.58
N ILE A 54 15.64 -2.19 -20.75
CA ILE A 54 14.55 -1.39 -20.22
C ILE A 54 13.96 -2.10 -19.00
N ILE A 55 13.79 -1.35 -17.89
CA ILE A 55 13.14 -1.82 -16.66
C ILE A 55 11.76 -1.17 -16.55
N ALA A 56 10.71 -1.98 -16.42
CA ALA A 56 9.34 -1.54 -16.22
C ALA A 56 8.77 -2.12 -14.92
N ILE A 57 8.52 -1.27 -13.92
CA ILE A 57 7.90 -1.66 -12.65
C ILE A 57 6.41 -1.91 -12.89
N THR A 58 5.90 -3.05 -12.41
CA THR A 58 4.49 -3.44 -12.55
C THR A 58 3.73 -3.38 -11.22
N ALA A 59 4.41 -3.65 -10.10
CA ALA A 59 3.85 -3.49 -8.76
C ALA A 59 4.98 -3.33 -7.72
N PRO A 60 4.76 -2.57 -6.63
CA PRO A 60 3.63 -1.68 -6.42
C PRO A 60 3.69 -0.44 -7.33
N THR A 61 2.54 0.18 -7.61
CA THR A 61 2.49 1.46 -8.32
C THR A 61 2.84 2.61 -7.38
N VAL A 62 3.32 3.71 -7.94
CA VAL A 62 3.72 4.89 -7.17
C VAL A 62 2.58 5.39 -6.26
N GLY A 63 2.90 5.69 -5.01
CA GLY A 63 1.98 6.26 -4.03
C GLY A 63 0.93 5.30 -3.47
N THR A 64 0.95 4.01 -3.83
CA THR A 64 0.00 3.01 -3.30
C THR A 64 0.22 2.78 -1.81
N TYR A 65 -0.88 2.68 -1.06
CA TYR A 65 -0.87 2.15 0.30
C TYR A 65 -1.03 0.63 0.29
N LEU A 66 -0.20 -0.07 1.04
CA LEU A 66 -0.21 -1.52 1.18
C LEU A 66 -0.45 -1.90 2.64
N THR A 67 -1.43 -2.75 2.88
CA THR A 67 -1.75 -3.26 4.23
C THR A 67 -0.93 -4.49 4.59
N ASN A 68 -0.17 -5.04 3.62
CA ASN A 68 0.76 -6.13 3.82
C ASN A 68 2.19 -5.57 3.89
N ASN A 69 2.88 -5.83 4.99
CA ASN A 69 4.26 -5.38 5.21
C ASN A 69 5.34 -6.28 4.55
N LYS A 70 4.93 -7.32 3.83
CA LYS A 70 5.77 -8.11 2.94
C LYS A 70 5.17 -8.11 1.54
N PRO A 71 5.15 -6.94 0.86
CA PRO A 71 4.52 -6.84 -0.45
C PRO A 71 5.33 -7.60 -1.50
N THR A 72 4.62 -8.17 -2.46
CA THR A 72 5.25 -8.73 -3.66
C THR A 72 5.56 -7.59 -4.63
N ILE A 73 6.85 -7.44 -4.96
CA ILE A 73 7.36 -6.45 -5.91
C ILE A 73 7.56 -7.16 -7.24
N THR A 74 7.02 -6.59 -8.32
CA THR A 74 7.10 -7.18 -9.66
C THR A 74 7.53 -6.15 -10.70
N TRP A 75 8.40 -6.58 -11.61
CA TRP A 75 8.90 -5.75 -12.72
C TRP A 75 9.30 -6.61 -13.92
N LYS A 76 9.45 -5.97 -15.06
CA LYS A 76 9.99 -6.58 -16.27
C LYS A 76 11.33 -5.94 -16.60
N VAL A 77 12.25 -6.75 -17.13
CA VAL A 77 13.49 -6.29 -17.72
C VAL A 77 13.55 -6.88 -19.11
N THR A 78 13.73 -6.05 -20.13
CA THR A 78 13.77 -6.49 -21.53
C THR A 78 14.91 -5.84 -22.28
N ASP A 79 15.48 -6.57 -23.19
CA ASP A 79 16.51 -6.13 -24.12
C ASP A 79 16.26 -6.78 -25.49
N ALA A 80 16.51 -6.01 -26.57
CA ALA A 80 16.13 -6.43 -27.93
C ALA A 80 17.27 -7.08 -28.72
N ASP A 81 18.51 -7.00 -28.24
CA ASP A 81 19.66 -7.47 -29.01
C ASP A 81 20.55 -8.45 -28.21
N SER A 82 21.47 -8.00 -27.36
CA SER A 82 22.35 -8.92 -26.63
C SER A 82 21.63 -9.73 -25.56
N GLY A 83 20.47 -9.26 -25.14
CA GLY A 83 19.63 -9.88 -24.13
C GLY A 83 20.01 -9.49 -22.70
N VAL A 84 19.09 -9.60 -21.79
CA VAL A 84 19.26 -9.26 -20.37
C VAL A 84 20.16 -10.29 -19.69
N ASN A 85 21.22 -9.84 -19.01
CA ASN A 85 22.04 -10.69 -18.17
C ASN A 85 21.34 -10.88 -16.79
N PRO A 86 20.76 -12.06 -16.52
CA PRO A 86 19.96 -12.29 -15.31
C PRO A 86 20.78 -12.22 -14.00
N ALA A 87 22.10 -12.37 -14.07
CA ALA A 87 22.98 -12.25 -12.90
C ALA A 87 23.11 -10.81 -12.40
N THR A 88 22.84 -9.81 -13.26
CA THR A 88 22.94 -8.38 -12.92
C THR A 88 21.66 -7.80 -12.37
N ILE A 89 20.52 -8.50 -12.56
CA ILE A 89 19.22 -8.04 -12.07
C ILE A 89 19.27 -7.90 -10.55
N GLY A 90 18.93 -6.72 -10.07
CA GLY A 90 18.97 -6.40 -8.65
C GLY A 90 17.84 -5.47 -8.20
N ILE A 91 17.54 -5.55 -6.93
CA ILE A 91 16.59 -4.68 -6.24
C ILE A 91 17.22 -4.13 -4.95
N THR A 92 17.01 -2.86 -4.68
CA THR A 92 17.34 -2.22 -3.41
C THR A 92 16.07 -1.62 -2.83
N ILE A 93 15.80 -1.93 -1.56
CA ILE A 93 14.68 -1.33 -0.83
C ILE A 93 15.27 -0.29 0.11
N ASP A 94 14.75 0.93 0.05
CA ASP A 94 15.23 2.11 0.78
C ASP A 94 16.74 2.34 0.58
N SER A 95 17.48 2.43 1.66
CA SER A 95 18.95 2.53 1.66
C SER A 95 19.63 1.19 2.00
N GLY A 96 18.92 0.09 1.90
CA GLY A 96 19.43 -1.25 2.22
C GLY A 96 20.47 -1.77 1.22
N THR A 97 20.96 -2.97 1.47
CA THR A 97 21.87 -3.67 0.56
C THR A 97 21.15 -4.13 -0.70
N LYS A 98 21.81 -4.01 -1.84
CA LYS A 98 21.30 -4.54 -3.11
C LYS A 98 21.14 -6.06 -3.04
N ILE A 99 19.97 -6.54 -3.38
CA ILE A 99 19.58 -7.96 -3.44
C ILE A 99 19.70 -8.42 -4.88
N THR A 100 20.34 -9.56 -5.10
CA THR A 100 20.56 -10.18 -6.42
C THR A 100 20.43 -11.70 -6.33
N GLY A 101 20.66 -12.40 -7.43
CA GLY A 101 20.73 -13.87 -7.46
C GLY A 101 19.36 -14.54 -7.32
N ASP A 102 19.34 -15.67 -6.61
CA ASP A 102 18.17 -16.56 -6.52
C ASP A 102 17.07 -16.04 -5.58
N SER A 103 17.37 -14.99 -4.79
CA SER A 103 16.36 -14.29 -4.00
C SER A 103 15.31 -13.60 -4.85
N ILE A 104 15.62 -13.31 -6.13
CA ILE A 104 14.71 -12.75 -7.11
C ILE A 104 14.25 -13.87 -8.04
N ALA A 105 12.97 -14.20 -8.00
CA ALA A 105 12.37 -15.11 -8.95
C ALA A 105 12.34 -14.46 -10.35
N LYS A 106 12.84 -15.19 -11.37
CA LYS A 106 12.96 -14.73 -12.76
C LYS A 106 12.27 -15.71 -13.68
N THR A 107 11.21 -15.28 -14.33
CA THR A 107 10.51 -16.07 -15.35
C THR A 107 10.84 -15.49 -16.71
N ALA A 108 11.36 -16.33 -17.62
CA ALA A 108 11.69 -15.89 -18.98
C ALA A 108 10.42 -15.43 -19.73
N ILE A 109 10.55 -14.29 -20.41
CA ILE A 109 9.55 -13.74 -21.32
C ILE A 109 10.25 -13.37 -22.63
N THR A 110 9.49 -13.00 -23.67
CA THR A 110 10.06 -12.53 -24.93
C THR A 110 10.98 -11.32 -24.66
N GLY A 111 12.25 -11.45 -25.01
CA GLY A 111 13.27 -10.41 -24.87
C GLY A 111 13.77 -10.17 -23.46
N GLY A 112 13.49 -11.04 -22.48
CA GLY A 112 14.01 -10.81 -21.12
C GLY A 112 13.32 -11.61 -20.02
N TYR A 113 13.05 -10.94 -18.90
CA TYR A 113 12.53 -11.59 -17.69
C TYR A 113 11.40 -10.79 -17.03
N GLN A 114 10.37 -11.50 -16.57
CA GLN A 114 9.47 -11.07 -15.53
C GLN A 114 10.11 -11.42 -14.18
N CYS A 115 10.33 -10.41 -13.34
CA CYS A 115 10.97 -10.57 -12.04
C CYS A 115 9.97 -10.38 -10.92
N THR A 116 10.17 -11.13 -9.83
CA THR A 116 9.35 -11.05 -8.62
C THR A 116 10.23 -11.16 -7.38
N TYR A 117 10.00 -10.28 -6.41
CA TYR A 117 10.66 -10.32 -5.11
C TYR A 117 9.66 -10.03 -3.99
N THR A 118 9.75 -10.77 -2.90
CA THR A 118 8.99 -10.53 -1.66
C THR A 118 10.00 -10.37 -0.51
N PRO A 119 9.95 -9.28 0.26
CA PRO A 119 10.87 -9.07 1.38
C PRO A 119 10.76 -10.19 2.41
N THR A 120 11.90 -10.75 2.83
CA THR A 120 11.96 -11.78 3.88
C THR A 120 11.66 -11.19 5.25
N THR A 121 12.13 -9.96 5.50
CA THR A 121 11.82 -9.16 6.70
C THR A 121 10.65 -8.24 6.42
N ALA A 122 9.73 -8.11 7.38
CA ALA A 122 8.63 -7.16 7.28
C ALA A 122 9.17 -5.72 7.18
N LEU A 123 8.60 -4.96 6.27
CA LEU A 123 8.83 -3.52 6.18
C LEU A 123 8.08 -2.82 7.33
N SER A 124 8.62 -1.71 7.83
CA SER A 124 7.94 -0.88 8.81
C SER A 124 6.76 -0.14 8.19
N ASP A 125 5.84 0.33 9.00
CA ASP A 125 4.86 1.30 8.49
C ASP A 125 5.56 2.60 8.10
N GLY A 126 5.16 3.19 6.97
CA GLY A 126 5.76 4.39 6.41
C GLY A 126 6.02 4.30 4.91
N SER A 127 6.81 5.25 4.41
CA SER A 127 7.20 5.32 3.00
C SER A 127 8.41 4.45 2.71
N HIS A 128 8.33 3.69 1.63
CA HIS A 128 9.40 2.85 1.11
C HIS A 128 9.69 3.18 -0.34
N THR A 129 10.95 3.06 -0.71
CA THR A 129 11.43 3.27 -2.08
C THR A 129 12.10 1.99 -2.57
N ILE A 130 11.81 1.59 -3.80
CA ILE A 130 12.56 0.53 -4.49
C ILE A 130 13.37 1.13 -5.63
N LYS A 131 14.57 0.61 -5.82
CA LYS A 131 15.46 0.89 -6.96
C LYS A 131 15.79 -0.43 -7.63
N LEU A 132 15.72 -0.46 -8.95
CA LEU A 132 15.96 -1.63 -9.76
C LEU A 132 17.11 -1.38 -10.71
N ASP A 133 17.98 -2.36 -10.86
CA ASP A 133 19.15 -2.33 -11.73
C ASP A 133 19.20 -3.60 -12.58
N ALA A 134 19.72 -3.50 -13.79
CA ALA A 134 20.05 -4.61 -14.66
C ALA A 134 21.07 -4.17 -15.71
N SER A 135 21.75 -5.12 -16.32
CA SER A 135 22.58 -4.91 -17.50
C SER A 135 22.30 -6.02 -18.51
N ASP A 136 22.65 -5.75 -19.77
CA ASP A 136 22.66 -6.76 -20.82
C ASP A 136 23.96 -7.60 -20.76
N TYR A 137 24.11 -8.52 -21.71
CA TYR A 137 25.31 -9.34 -21.82
C TYR A 137 26.50 -8.60 -22.43
N ASP A 138 26.28 -7.49 -23.11
CA ASP A 138 27.37 -6.62 -23.64
C ASP A 138 27.90 -5.62 -22.60
N GLY A 139 27.22 -5.55 -21.41
CA GLY A 139 27.63 -4.73 -20.26
C GLY A 139 26.98 -3.36 -20.23
N ASN A 140 25.99 -3.07 -21.09
CA ASN A 140 25.24 -1.81 -21.00
C ASN A 140 24.29 -1.85 -19.79
N ALA A 141 24.41 -0.89 -18.89
CA ALA A 141 23.56 -0.81 -17.71
C ALA A 141 22.25 -0.08 -18.03
N ALA A 142 21.13 -0.65 -17.60
CA ALA A 142 19.83 0.00 -17.65
C ALA A 142 19.85 1.31 -16.84
N ALA A 143 19.07 2.30 -17.26
CA ALA A 143 18.78 3.42 -16.39
C ALA A 143 18.08 2.91 -15.12
N THR A 144 18.50 3.38 -13.95
CA THR A 144 17.92 2.98 -12.67
C THR A 144 16.42 3.33 -12.67
N SER A 145 15.58 2.32 -12.50
CA SER A 145 14.14 2.50 -12.36
C SER A 145 13.76 2.49 -10.88
N SER A 146 12.95 3.46 -10.45
CA SER A 146 12.53 3.56 -9.05
C SER A 146 11.05 3.89 -8.91
N THR A 147 10.45 3.42 -7.81
CA THR A 147 9.11 3.81 -7.38
C THR A 147 9.05 3.87 -5.87
N SER A 148 8.03 4.55 -5.35
CA SER A 148 7.75 4.60 -3.92
C SER A 148 6.32 4.18 -3.62
N PHE A 149 6.13 3.56 -2.47
CA PHE A 149 4.84 3.13 -1.92
C PHE A 149 4.84 3.33 -0.42
N LYS A 150 3.68 3.15 0.22
CA LYS A 150 3.56 3.21 1.67
C LYS A 150 3.05 1.88 2.20
N VAL A 151 3.62 1.43 3.32
CA VAL A 151 3.08 0.33 4.13
C VAL A 151 2.33 0.92 5.29
N ASP A 152 1.12 0.42 5.55
CA ASP A 152 0.32 0.81 6.70
C ASP A 152 -0.46 -0.39 7.22
N THR A 153 -0.02 -0.91 8.36
CA THR A 153 -0.59 -2.08 9.01
C THR A 153 -1.46 -1.74 10.21
N VAL A 154 -1.52 -0.46 10.62
CA VAL A 154 -2.21 0.00 11.81
C VAL A 154 -3.52 0.68 11.45
N PRO A 155 -4.66 0.34 12.06
CA PRO A 155 -5.91 1.08 11.89
C PRO A 155 -5.83 2.48 12.50
N PRO A 156 -6.66 3.45 12.04
CA PRO A 156 -6.69 4.79 12.60
C PRO A 156 -7.15 4.79 14.06
N VAL A 157 -6.61 5.71 14.83
CA VAL A 157 -7.11 5.98 16.20
C VAL A 157 -8.44 6.72 16.08
N LEU A 158 -9.45 6.30 16.86
CA LEU A 158 -10.76 6.97 16.96
C LEU A 158 -11.16 7.10 18.43
N THR A 159 -11.36 8.33 18.88
CA THR A 159 -11.80 8.63 20.26
C THR A 159 -13.06 9.48 20.22
N LEU A 160 -14.09 9.07 20.96
CA LEU A 160 -15.33 9.83 21.14
C LEU A 160 -15.34 10.49 22.50
N SER A 161 -15.49 11.81 22.51
CA SER A 161 -15.67 12.62 23.74
C SER A 161 -17.15 12.82 24.10
N SER A 162 -18.07 12.69 23.11
CA SER A 162 -19.52 12.80 23.29
C SER A 162 -20.25 11.98 22.21
N PRO A 163 -21.43 11.38 22.55
CA PRO A 163 -21.95 11.18 23.91
C PRO A 163 -21.13 10.14 24.69
N THR A 164 -21.27 10.13 26.01
CA THR A 164 -20.81 8.99 26.83
C THR A 164 -21.65 7.77 26.52
N ASP A 165 -21.04 6.60 26.64
CA ASP A 165 -21.80 5.36 26.44
C ASP A 165 -22.87 5.17 27.52
N LYS A 166 -24.04 4.65 27.14
CA LYS A 166 -25.21 4.43 28.02
C LYS A 166 -25.76 5.72 28.64
N LEU A 167 -25.54 6.88 27.99
CA LEU A 167 -26.16 8.12 28.41
C LEU A 167 -27.70 7.98 28.39
N VAL A 168 -28.34 8.44 29.47
CA VAL A 168 -29.80 8.65 29.50
C VAL A 168 -30.04 10.16 29.52
N THR A 169 -30.93 10.63 28.63
CA THR A 169 -31.20 12.07 28.47
C THR A 169 -32.66 12.30 28.14
N ASN A 170 -33.17 13.50 28.48
CA ASN A 170 -34.47 13.99 28.05
C ASN A 170 -34.38 14.95 26.85
N GLN A 171 -33.17 15.10 26.25
CA GLN A 171 -32.93 15.97 25.11
C GLN A 171 -32.81 15.14 23.85
N SER A 172 -33.68 15.38 22.85
CA SER A 172 -33.59 14.70 21.55
C SER A 172 -32.39 15.13 20.71
N ALA A 173 -31.87 16.36 20.94
CA ALA A 173 -30.67 16.84 20.28
C ALA A 173 -29.41 16.21 20.92
N CYS A 174 -28.63 15.50 20.12
CA CYS A 174 -27.37 14.87 20.54
C CYS A 174 -26.26 15.26 19.59
N THR A 175 -25.08 15.58 20.11
CA THR A 175 -23.93 15.87 19.24
C THR A 175 -22.84 14.82 19.49
N VAL A 176 -22.48 14.08 18.44
CA VAL A 176 -21.30 13.23 18.42
C VAL A 176 -20.08 14.14 18.26
N LYS A 177 -19.12 14.01 19.18
CA LYS A 177 -17.82 14.72 19.10
C LYS A 177 -16.70 13.74 19.33
N GLY A 178 -15.61 13.92 18.61
CA GLY A 178 -14.44 13.07 18.77
C GLY A 178 -13.23 13.58 18.00
N THR A 179 -12.19 12.78 18.07
CA THR A 179 -10.95 12.98 17.31
C THR A 179 -10.53 11.69 16.65
N THR A 180 -9.88 11.83 15.51
CA THR A 180 -9.26 10.72 14.80
C THR A 180 -7.91 11.14 14.28
N ASN A 181 -6.99 10.19 14.16
CA ASN A 181 -5.67 10.39 13.57
C ASN A 181 -5.10 9.08 13.06
N ASP A 182 -4.28 9.18 12.02
CA ASP A 182 -3.41 8.11 11.57
C ASP A 182 -2.04 8.68 11.21
N ALA A 183 -0.98 8.04 11.71
CA ALA A 183 0.38 8.54 11.55
C ALA A 183 0.93 8.29 10.13
N THR A 184 0.42 7.27 9.43
CA THR A 184 0.98 6.77 8.17
C THR A 184 0.11 7.12 6.98
N SER A 185 -1.21 6.98 7.10
CA SER A 185 -2.15 7.06 5.98
C SER A 185 -3.26 8.11 6.19
N SER A 186 -2.88 9.32 6.59
CA SER A 186 -3.77 10.50 6.56
C SER A 186 -4.09 10.95 5.13
N PRO A 187 -5.28 11.59 4.89
CA PRO A 187 -6.30 11.92 5.87
C PRO A 187 -7.20 10.72 6.23
N VAL A 188 -7.68 10.71 7.48
CA VAL A 188 -8.71 9.76 7.94
C VAL A 188 -10.08 10.31 7.63
N THR A 189 -10.97 9.47 7.10
CA THR A 189 -12.39 9.79 6.87
C THR A 189 -13.24 9.24 8.00
N VAL A 190 -14.30 9.97 8.38
CA VAL A 190 -15.22 9.55 9.45
C VAL A 190 -16.64 9.48 8.92
N THR A 191 -17.36 8.43 9.30
CA THR A 191 -18.79 8.32 9.08
C THR A 191 -19.51 8.08 10.41
N VAL A 192 -20.72 8.62 10.54
CA VAL A 192 -21.60 8.44 11.68
C VAL A 192 -22.91 7.85 11.21
N LYS A 193 -23.37 6.82 11.89
CA LYS A 193 -24.66 6.15 11.63
C LYS A 193 -25.48 6.15 12.91
N LEU A 194 -26.76 6.57 12.82
CA LEU A 194 -27.74 6.49 13.88
C LEU A 194 -28.75 5.38 13.58
N ASN A 195 -28.89 4.43 14.48
CA ASN A 195 -29.82 3.30 14.39
C ASN A 195 -29.70 2.55 13.06
N SER A 196 -30.80 2.31 12.36
CA SER A 196 -30.86 1.69 11.05
C SER A 196 -30.64 2.67 9.88
N GLY A 197 -30.44 3.96 10.16
CA GLY A 197 -30.21 4.98 9.13
C GLY A 197 -28.96 4.74 8.29
N ALA A 198 -28.76 5.54 7.25
CA ALA A 198 -27.54 5.49 6.45
C ALA A 198 -26.33 6.02 7.24
N ALA A 199 -25.14 5.54 6.91
CA ALA A 199 -23.90 6.13 7.40
C ALA A 199 -23.64 7.46 6.67
N GLU A 200 -23.47 8.54 7.40
CA GLU A 200 -23.24 9.88 6.86
C GLU A 200 -21.78 10.30 7.07
N ALA A 201 -21.15 10.82 6.02
CA ALA A 201 -19.81 11.36 6.11
C ALA A 201 -19.77 12.61 6.99
N VAL A 202 -18.67 12.75 7.75
CA VAL A 202 -18.43 13.89 8.64
C VAL A 202 -17.13 14.56 8.27
N THR A 203 -17.13 15.89 8.22
CA THR A 203 -15.90 16.66 8.00
C THR A 203 -14.98 16.52 9.20
N VAL A 204 -13.73 16.12 8.93
CA VAL A 204 -12.65 16.03 9.89
C VAL A 204 -11.77 17.27 9.74
N GLY A 205 -11.52 17.97 10.84
CA GLY A 205 -10.63 19.13 10.87
C GLY A 205 -9.16 18.75 10.67
N SER A 206 -8.32 19.72 10.39
CA SER A 206 -6.87 19.52 10.27
C SER A 206 -6.20 19.03 11.57
N ASP A 207 -6.83 19.25 12.70
CA ASP A 207 -6.44 18.77 14.02
C ASP A 207 -7.00 17.36 14.35
N GLY A 208 -7.70 16.74 13.40
CA GLY A 208 -8.36 15.45 13.55
C GLY A 208 -9.70 15.51 14.28
N SER A 209 -10.16 16.68 14.70
CA SER A 209 -11.45 16.83 15.40
C SER A 209 -12.63 16.72 14.43
N PHE A 210 -13.76 16.21 14.93
CA PHE A 210 -15.01 16.15 14.18
C PHE A 210 -16.22 16.29 15.10
N ASN A 211 -17.34 16.73 14.51
CA ASN A 211 -18.63 16.75 15.19
C ASN A 211 -19.79 16.48 14.24
N LYS A 212 -20.86 15.89 14.75
CA LYS A 212 -22.09 15.61 14.00
C LYS A 212 -23.29 15.77 14.93
N ALA A 213 -24.21 16.63 14.57
CA ALA A 213 -25.50 16.74 15.24
C ALA A 213 -26.42 15.60 14.79
N LEU A 214 -27.12 14.98 15.74
CA LEU A 214 -28.10 13.91 15.56
C LEU A 214 -29.39 14.27 16.27
N THR A 215 -30.51 13.71 15.81
CA THR A 215 -31.82 13.76 16.51
C THR A 215 -32.17 12.35 16.95
N LEU A 216 -32.21 12.12 18.25
CA LEU A 216 -32.54 10.84 18.87
C LEU A 216 -34.05 10.56 18.75
N ALA A 217 -34.38 9.29 18.56
CA ALA A 217 -35.75 8.79 18.73
C ALA A 217 -36.01 8.42 20.19
N GLU A 218 -37.27 8.42 20.63
CA GLU A 218 -37.63 7.96 21.96
C GLU A 218 -37.17 6.51 22.22
N GLY A 219 -36.64 6.23 23.38
CA GLY A 219 -36.04 4.95 23.75
C GLY A 219 -34.57 4.83 23.39
N THR A 220 -34.10 3.62 23.15
CA THR A 220 -32.69 3.31 22.95
C THR A 220 -32.23 3.63 21.53
N ASN A 221 -31.19 4.43 21.40
CA ASN A 221 -30.51 4.78 20.16
C ASN A 221 -29.11 4.18 20.13
N THR A 222 -28.71 3.65 18.98
CA THR A 222 -27.35 3.15 18.72
C THR A 222 -26.64 4.08 17.75
N ILE A 223 -25.51 4.61 18.15
CA ILE A 223 -24.65 5.49 17.36
C ILE A 223 -23.39 4.69 17.00
N ILE A 224 -23.13 4.50 15.70
CA ILE A 224 -21.93 3.82 15.19
C ILE A 224 -21.09 4.84 14.47
N VAL A 225 -19.84 5.00 14.91
CA VAL A 225 -18.83 5.88 14.30
C VAL A 225 -17.72 5.03 13.75
N VAL A 226 -17.40 5.21 12.47
CA VAL A 226 -16.33 4.50 11.79
C VAL A 226 -15.32 5.51 11.26
N ALA A 227 -14.07 5.36 11.66
CA ALA A 227 -12.92 6.02 11.05
C ALA A 227 -12.27 5.07 10.05
N LYS A 228 -11.92 5.59 8.88
CA LYS A 228 -11.22 4.84 7.82
C LYS A 228 -10.04 5.67 7.32
N ASP A 229 -8.86 5.04 7.28
CA ASP A 229 -7.61 5.64 6.80
C ASP A 229 -7.43 5.54 5.29
N GLY A 230 -6.31 6.07 4.78
CA GLY A 230 -5.95 6.03 3.35
C GLY A 230 -5.56 4.63 2.85
N ALA A 231 -5.16 3.72 3.72
CA ALA A 231 -4.88 2.32 3.41
C ALA A 231 -6.14 1.45 3.39
N GLY A 232 -7.29 2.01 3.83
CA GLY A 232 -8.58 1.32 3.86
C GLY A 232 -8.87 0.59 5.17
N LYS A 233 -7.99 0.68 6.19
CA LYS A 233 -8.22 0.11 7.52
C LYS A 233 -9.23 0.93 8.29
N THR A 234 -9.94 0.31 9.24
CA THR A 234 -11.03 0.95 9.94
C THR A 234 -10.98 0.71 11.45
N THR A 235 -11.39 1.73 12.21
CA THR A 235 -11.72 1.62 13.63
C THR A 235 -13.16 2.02 13.83
N THR A 236 -13.90 1.22 14.61
CA THR A 236 -15.32 1.44 14.89
C THR A 236 -15.54 1.63 16.37
N VAL A 237 -16.31 2.65 16.74
CA VAL A 237 -16.79 2.90 18.11
C VAL A 237 -18.31 2.97 18.09
N THR A 238 -18.94 2.20 18.98
CA THR A 238 -20.40 2.20 19.17
C THR A 238 -20.72 2.85 20.50
N ARG A 239 -21.78 3.67 20.55
CA ARG A 239 -22.37 4.28 21.76
C ARG A 239 -23.87 4.00 21.80
N THR A 240 -24.40 3.76 22.97
CA THR A 240 -25.83 3.63 23.23
C THR A 240 -26.30 4.86 24.01
N VAL A 241 -27.39 5.48 23.57
CA VAL A 241 -28.02 6.63 24.22
C VAL A 241 -29.51 6.35 24.34
N THR A 242 -30.05 6.50 25.53
CA THR A 242 -31.51 6.36 25.76
C THR A 242 -32.12 7.74 25.91
N LEU A 243 -33.06 8.07 25.01
CA LEU A 243 -33.93 9.23 25.14
C LEU A 243 -35.16 8.82 25.91
N ASN A 244 -35.43 9.54 27.03
CA ASN A 244 -36.68 9.41 27.76
C ASN A 244 -37.24 10.82 28.02
N THR A 245 -38.28 11.20 27.27
CA THR A 245 -38.97 12.48 27.36
C THR A 245 -40.25 12.40 28.21
N VAL A 246 -40.56 11.21 28.70
CA VAL A 246 -41.76 11.00 29.53
C VAL A 246 -41.50 11.48 30.95
N ALA A 247 -42.36 12.34 31.43
CA ALA A 247 -42.26 12.79 32.82
C ALA A 247 -42.85 11.74 33.77
N PRO A 248 -42.29 11.50 34.94
CA PRO A 248 -42.82 10.59 35.93
C PRO A 248 -44.20 11.05 36.42
N THR A 249 -45.07 10.10 36.70
CA THR A 249 -46.43 10.35 37.24
C THR A 249 -46.48 10.10 38.72
N ILE A 250 -46.97 11.09 39.49
CA ILE A 250 -47.24 10.93 40.93
C ILE A 250 -48.59 10.19 41.07
N LYS A 251 -48.56 8.97 41.58
CA LYS A 251 -49.75 8.12 41.79
C LYS A 251 -50.45 8.39 43.05
N SER A 252 -49.69 8.62 44.13
CA SER A 252 -50.29 8.88 45.45
C SER A 252 -49.37 9.77 46.29
N VAL A 253 -49.97 10.54 47.15
CA VAL A 253 -49.31 11.30 48.20
C VAL A 253 -50.05 11.04 49.50
N THR A 254 -49.36 10.60 50.55
CA THR A 254 -49.89 10.42 51.89
C THR A 254 -49.14 11.23 52.88
N ILE A 255 -49.82 11.80 53.86
CA ILE A 255 -49.25 12.55 54.96
C ILE A 255 -49.66 11.85 56.27
N THR A 256 -48.67 11.44 57.06
CA THR A 256 -48.92 10.67 58.28
C THR A 256 -48.06 11.19 59.45
N PRO A 257 -48.67 11.49 60.61
CA PRO A 257 -50.12 11.53 60.84
C PRO A 257 -50.77 12.75 60.19
N ASN A 258 -52.04 12.66 59.86
CA ASN A 258 -52.86 13.80 59.44
C ASN A 258 -54.28 13.68 60.03
N PRO A 259 -54.63 14.58 60.94
CA PRO A 259 -53.96 15.78 61.45
C PRO A 259 -52.72 15.49 62.30
N VAL A 260 -51.81 16.47 62.39
CA VAL A 260 -50.61 16.47 63.23
C VAL A 260 -50.66 17.63 64.19
N ASP A 261 -50.24 17.41 65.44
CA ASP A 261 -50.21 18.46 66.48
C ASP A 261 -49.13 19.54 66.20
N CYS A 262 -49.41 20.77 66.60
CA CYS A 262 -48.50 21.87 66.42
C CYS A 262 -47.10 21.53 66.97
N GLY A 263 -46.04 21.74 66.20
CA GLY A 263 -44.66 21.45 66.58
C GLY A 263 -44.22 20.00 66.53
N LYS A 264 -45.10 19.08 66.06
CA LYS A 264 -44.76 17.65 65.77
C LYS A 264 -44.33 17.42 64.34
N THR A 265 -43.62 16.35 64.14
CA THR A 265 -43.16 15.90 62.82
C THR A 265 -44.21 15.08 62.13
N PHE A 266 -44.25 15.11 60.77
CA PHE A 266 -45.05 14.26 59.92
C PHE A 266 -44.18 13.74 58.77
N VAL A 267 -44.62 12.67 58.14
CA VAL A 267 -44.00 12.06 56.99
C VAL A 267 -44.88 12.29 55.74
N ILE A 268 -44.28 12.74 54.66
CA ILE A 268 -44.91 12.76 53.35
C ILE A 268 -44.34 11.58 52.59
N SER A 269 -45.19 10.66 52.19
CA SER A 269 -44.84 9.55 51.28
C SER A 269 -45.45 9.81 49.92
N VAL A 270 -44.60 9.71 48.88
CA VAL A 270 -45.00 9.92 47.47
C VAL A 270 -44.72 8.65 46.70
N GLU A 271 -45.73 8.11 46.02
CA GLU A 271 -45.57 7.01 45.07
C GLU A 271 -45.49 7.59 43.67
N VAL A 272 -44.39 7.27 42.96
CA VAL A 272 -44.12 7.75 41.60
C VAL A 272 -43.93 6.56 40.68
N THR A 273 -44.37 6.69 39.44
CA THR A 273 -44.08 5.72 38.35
C THR A 273 -43.53 6.47 37.15
N ASP A 274 -42.55 5.88 36.52
CA ASP A 274 -41.94 6.33 35.27
C ASP A 274 -42.23 5.29 34.18
#